data_3d745faa90353a44ca79a25f4cc6e500
#
_entry.id   3d745faa90353a44ca79a25f4cc6e500
#
_cell.length_a   1.000
_cell.length_b   1.000
_cell.length_c   1.000
_cell.angle_alpha   90.00
_cell.angle_beta   90.00
_cell.angle_gamma   90.00
#
_symmetry.space_group_name_H-M   'P 1'
#
loop_
_entity.id
_entity.type
_entity.pdbx_description
1 polymer ?
#
loop_
_entity_poly.entity_id
_entity_poly.type
_entity_poly.pdbx_seq_one_letter_code
_entity_poly.pdbx_strand_id
1 'polypeptide(L)'
;MYGIADLDNCYCSCEKVFRPDLEGKPIVVLSNNDGCVVARSNEAKKMGIKEGTPYFQLAQQFPGQKIAVFSSNYELYGELTGRVVSIIRQETLAYFRYSIDECFMYLDGIELDRLQTWGENLHKRVKREVGLPVSIGLAPNKTLAKIASKLAKKYAAYKHCCMIDSDYKREKALEWCPIEDVWGIGRRYAAKLQALGCKTALDFANHHKDWVRLTFNNINIVRTWQELNGED
;
A
#
# COMPACT_ATOMS: atom_id res chain seq x y z
N MET A 1 -1.74 -18.55 -4.20
CA MET A 1 -2.24 -17.15 -4.31
C MET A 1 -1.79 -16.36 -3.10
N TYR A 2 -1.32 -15.14 -3.31
CA TYR A 2 -0.91 -14.23 -2.23
C TYR A 2 -1.93 -13.13 -2.04
N GLY A 3 -2.12 -12.73 -0.79
CA GLY A 3 -2.85 -11.52 -0.43
C GLY A 3 -1.94 -10.54 0.29
N ILE A 4 -2.27 -9.25 0.24
CA ILE A 4 -1.73 -8.23 1.13
C ILE A 4 -2.88 -7.40 1.70
N ALA A 5 -2.85 -7.19 3.01
CA ALA A 5 -3.66 -6.21 3.71
C ALA A 5 -2.78 -4.98 3.99
N ASP A 6 -3.19 -3.82 3.52
CA ASP A 6 -2.49 -2.53 3.66
C ASP A 6 -3.44 -1.53 4.31
N LEU A 7 -3.11 -1.04 5.50
CA LEU A 7 -3.94 -0.11 6.25
C LEU A 7 -3.86 1.31 5.66
N ASP A 8 -5.01 1.86 5.31
CA ASP A 8 -5.09 3.15 4.63
C ASP A 8 -4.75 4.30 5.59
N ASN A 9 -3.68 5.06 5.27
CA ASN A 9 -3.20 6.18 6.09
C ASN A 9 -3.06 5.80 7.57
N CYS A 10 -2.45 4.66 7.85
CA CYS A 10 -2.47 3.91 9.10
C CYS A 10 -2.46 4.80 10.35
N TYR A 11 -1.44 5.62 10.57
CA TYR A 11 -1.33 6.43 11.79
C TYR A 11 -2.47 7.45 11.94
N CYS A 12 -2.80 8.16 10.86
CA CYS A 12 -3.94 9.09 10.88
C CYS A 12 -5.27 8.37 11.10
N SER A 13 -5.41 7.16 10.58
CA SER A 13 -6.60 6.35 10.77
C SER A 13 -6.71 5.82 12.20
N CYS A 14 -5.59 5.47 12.85
CA CYS A 14 -5.55 5.10 14.26
C CYS A 14 -6.00 6.26 15.17
N GLU A 15 -5.51 7.47 14.92
CA GLU A 15 -5.95 8.66 15.67
C GLU A 15 -7.45 8.92 15.51
N LYS A 16 -7.99 8.74 14.31
CA LYS A 16 -9.44 8.92 14.05
C LYS A 16 -10.34 7.93 14.79
N VAL A 17 -9.86 6.72 15.12
CA VAL A 17 -10.68 5.73 15.84
C VAL A 17 -11.24 6.31 17.13
N PHE A 18 -10.46 7.13 17.83
CA PHE A 18 -10.84 7.76 19.11
C PHE A 18 -11.30 9.22 18.97
N ARG A 19 -11.24 9.76 17.76
CA ARG A 19 -11.58 11.14 17.44
C ARG A 19 -12.51 11.21 16.21
N PRO A 20 -13.74 10.70 16.33
CA PRO A 20 -14.71 10.71 15.22
C PRO A 20 -15.05 12.12 14.73
N ASP A 21 -14.85 13.14 15.58
CA ASP A 21 -14.98 14.56 15.22
C ASP A 21 -13.99 15.02 14.14
N LEU A 22 -12.94 14.22 13.86
CA LEU A 22 -11.94 14.48 12.83
C LEU A 22 -12.24 13.81 11.48
N GLU A 23 -13.38 13.12 11.35
CA GLU A 23 -13.76 12.56 10.05
C GLU A 23 -13.92 13.68 9.01
N GLY A 24 -13.33 13.46 7.82
CA GLY A 24 -13.31 14.46 6.74
C GLY A 24 -12.39 15.66 6.97
N LYS A 25 -11.62 15.70 8.06
CA LYS A 25 -10.67 16.79 8.35
C LYS A 25 -9.24 16.41 7.99
N PRO A 26 -8.39 17.39 7.60
CA PRO A 26 -6.98 17.14 7.36
C PRO A 26 -6.26 16.80 8.68
N ILE A 27 -5.59 15.64 8.68
CA ILE A 27 -4.81 15.13 9.81
C ILE A 27 -3.39 14.85 9.33
N VAL A 28 -2.43 15.20 10.13
CA VAL A 28 -1.03 14.81 9.99
C VAL A 28 -0.52 14.21 11.30
N VAL A 29 0.36 13.21 11.18
CA VAL A 29 1.12 12.68 12.30
C VAL A 29 2.58 13.02 12.09
N LEU A 30 3.23 13.50 13.13
CA LEU A 30 4.63 13.92 13.12
C LEU A 30 5.56 12.77 13.47
N SER A 31 6.82 12.91 13.13
CA SER A 31 7.89 12.01 13.56
C SER A 31 8.04 11.99 15.09
N ASN A 32 8.79 11.03 15.60
CA ASN A 32 8.94 10.79 17.04
C ASN A 32 9.47 12.01 17.85
N ASN A 33 10.15 12.95 17.16
CA ASN A 33 10.65 14.20 17.73
C ASN A 33 9.86 15.42 17.26
N ASP A 34 8.66 15.24 16.72
CA ASP A 34 7.78 16.27 16.16
C ASP A 34 8.44 17.14 15.05
N GLY A 35 9.52 16.65 14.43
CA GLY A 35 10.28 17.43 13.46
C GLY A 35 9.62 17.55 12.09
N CYS A 36 8.97 16.49 11.61
CA CYS A 36 8.39 16.46 10.27
C CYS A 36 7.17 15.53 10.17
N VAL A 37 6.37 15.73 9.13
CA VAL A 37 5.17 14.92 8.82
C VAL A 37 5.61 13.54 8.34
N VAL A 38 5.13 12.48 8.98
CA VAL A 38 5.36 11.07 8.59
C VAL A 38 4.10 10.35 8.11
N ALA A 39 2.90 10.86 8.46
CA ALA A 39 1.65 10.34 7.94
C ALA A 39 0.64 11.45 7.68
N ARG A 40 -0.27 11.22 6.74
CA ARG A 40 -1.25 12.20 6.27
C ARG A 40 -2.57 11.54 5.95
N SER A 41 -3.69 12.15 6.36
CA SER A 41 -5.02 11.76 5.89
C SER A 41 -5.20 12.08 4.41
N ASN A 42 -6.24 11.56 3.79
CA ASN A 42 -6.56 11.85 2.39
C ASN A 42 -6.84 13.36 2.19
N GLU A 43 -7.47 13.99 3.16
CA GLU A 43 -7.76 15.43 3.16
C GLU A 43 -6.45 16.23 3.18
N ALA A 44 -5.49 15.85 4.04
CA ALA A 44 -4.17 16.48 4.09
C ALA A 44 -3.37 16.29 2.79
N LYS A 45 -3.47 15.10 2.17
CA LYS A 45 -2.86 14.84 0.85
C LYS A 45 -3.48 15.71 -0.24
N LYS A 46 -4.82 15.88 -0.25
CA LYS A 46 -5.53 16.75 -1.22
C LYS A 46 -5.16 18.22 -1.06
N MET A 47 -4.81 18.67 0.13
CA MET A 47 -4.26 20.00 0.39
C MET A 47 -2.84 20.18 -0.14
N GLY A 48 -2.17 19.11 -0.57
CA GLY A 48 -0.79 19.17 -1.06
C GLY A 48 0.28 19.03 0.02
N ILE A 49 -0.08 18.68 1.26
CA ILE A 49 0.88 18.42 2.32
C ILE A 49 1.72 17.19 1.93
N LYS A 50 3.04 17.35 1.89
CA LYS A 50 3.98 16.28 1.53
C LYS A 50 4.52 15.60 2.78
N GLU A 51 4.86 14.32 2.63
CA GLU A 51 5.63 13.59 3.63
C GLU A 51 7.02 14.21 3.74
N GLY A 52 7.58 14.23 4.95
CA GLY A 52 8.84 14.93 5.23
C GLY A 52 8.68 16.44 5.38
N THR A 53 7.51 17.04 5.20
CA THR A 53 7.32 18.48 5.45
C THR A 53 7.68 18.79 6.89
N PRO A 54 8.63 19.74 7.15
CA PRO A 54 8.96 20.16 8.50
C PRO A 54 7.73 20.78 9.21
N TYR A 55 7.53 20.43 10.48
CA TYR A 55 6.33 20.86 11.21
C TYR A 55 6.19 22.39 11.27
N PHE A 56 7.29 23.11 11.51
CA PHE A 56 7.27 24.58 11.58
C PHE A 56 6.82 25.25 10.26
N GLN A 57 6.94 24.56 9.13
CA GLN A 57 6.51 25.06 7.83
C GLN A 57 5.01 24.87 7.57
N LEU A 58 4.31 24.00 8.30
CA LEU A 58 2.89 23.74 8.05
C LEU A 58 2.04 25.01 8.19
N ALA A 59 2.23 25.77 9.26
CA ALA A 59 1.50 27.01 9.47
C ALA A 59 1.82 28.08 8.40
N GLN A 60 3.06 28.10 7.90
CA GLN A 60 3.51 29.03 6.85
C GLN A 60 2.94 28.64 5.47
N GLN A 61 2.95 27.35 5.14
CA GLN A 61 2.48 26.85 3.83
C GLN A 61 0.95 26.79 3.74
N PHE A 62 0.25 26.65 4.87
CA PHE A 62 -1.21 26.48 4.93
C PHE A 62 -1.85 27.47 5.91
N PRO A 63 -1.70 28.79 5.70
CA PRO A 63 -2.19 29.80 6.63
C PRO A 63 -3.72 29.74 6.76
N GLY A 64 -4.21 29.80 8.00
CA GLY A 64 -5.66 29.79 8.31
C GLY A 64 -6.34 28.43 8.17
N GLN A 65 -5.64 27.38 7.72
CA GLN A 65 -6.19 26.04 7.61
C GLN A 65 -6.18 25.33 8.97
N LYS A 66 -7.29 24.69 9.31
CA LYS A 66 -7.40 23.87 10.54
C LYS A 66 -6.91 22.46 10.26
N ILE A 67 -5.63 22.19 10.50
CA ILE A 67 -5.01 20.88 10.38
C ILE A 67 -4.91 20.27 11.78
N ALA A 68 -5.44 19.06 11.98
CA ALA A 68 -5.22 18.30 13.21
C ALA A 68 -3.81 17.70 13.17
N VAL A 69 -3.00 18.00 14.17
CA VAL A 69 -1.61 17.56 14.27
C VAL A 69 -1.46 16.67 15.50
N PHE A 70 -0.85 15.51 15.31
CA PHE A 70 -0.56 14.54 16.37
C PHE A 70 0.92 14.21 16.39
N SER A 71 1.48 14.03 17.58
CA SER A 71 2.76 13.36 17.77
C SER A 71 2.59 11.86 17.51
N SER A 72 3.66 11.16 17.13
CA SER A 72 3.62 9.70 16.94
C SER A 72 3.26 8.99 18.25
N ASN A 73 2.26 8.10 18.18
CA ASN A 73 1.86 7.21 19.27
C ASN A 73 2.03 5.75 18.81
N TYR A 74 3.27 5.27 18.78
CA TYR A 74 3.57 3.91 18.28
C TYR A 74 2.96 2.80 19.12
N GLU A 75 2.70 3.02 20.40
CA GLU A 75 1.99 2.06 21.26
C GLU A 75 0.55 1.89 20.78
N LEU A 76 -0.17 2.98 20.56
CA LEU A 76 -1.53 2.97 20.00
C LEU A 76 -1.55 2.30 18.61
N TYR A 77 -0.63 2.69 17.74
CA TYR A 77 -0.59 2.14 16.37
C TYR A 77 -0.27 0.64 16.38
N GLY A 78 0.69 0.24 17.23
CA GLY A 78 1.04 -1.17 17.42
C GLY A 78 -0.12 -2.02 17.93
N GLU A 79 -0.87 -1.50 18.90
CA GLU A 79 -2.05 -2.16 19.48
C GLU A 79 -3.17 -2.35 18.44
N LEU A 80 -3.58 -1.27 17.76
CA LEU A 80 -4.65 -1.34 16.78
C LEU A 80 -4.29 -2.22 15.57
N THR A 81 -3.06 -2.08 15.06
CA THR A 81 -2.60 -2.93 13.95
C THR A 81 -2.42 -4.39 14.38
N GLY A 82 -2.06 -4.63 15.65
CA GLY A 82 -2.04 -5.96 16.25
C GLY A 82 -3.41 -6.65 16.25
N ARG A 83 -4.49 -5.90 16.50
CA ARG A 83 -5.87 -6.40 16.40
C ARG A 83 -6.22 -6.79 14.96
N VAL A 84 -5.79 -5.99 13.97
CA VAL A 84 -5.98 -6.34 12.55
C VAL A 84 -5.25 -7.63 12.21
N VAL A 85 -4.00 -7.80 12.64
CA VAL A 85 -3.24 -9.04 12.44
C VAL A 85 -3.93 -10.24 13.12
N SER A 86 -4.54 -10.04 14.28
CA SER A 86 -5.30 -11.09 14.97
C SER A 86 -6.53 -11.55 14.19
N ILE A 87 -7.21 -10.63 13.47
CA ILE A 87 -8.29 -10.98 12.55
C ILE A 87 -7.74 -11.76 11.35
N ILE A 88 -6.65 -11.27 10.73
CA ILE A 88 -6.02 -11.95 9.59
C ILE A 88 -5.61 -13.38 9.96
N ARG A 89 -5.05 -13.58 11.15
CA ARG A 89 -4.68 -14.91 11.66
C ARG A 89 -5.86 -15.89 11.74
N GLN A 90 -7.07 -15.41 11.95
CA GLN A 90 -8.27 -16.25 11.99
C GLN A 90 -8.79 -16.61 10.59
N GLU A 91 -8.44 -15.79 9.59
CA GLU A 91 -8.94 -15.91 8.21
C GLU A 91 -7.97 -16.63 7.26
N THR A 92 -6.70 -16.86 7.67
CA THR A 92 -5.67 -17.42 6.81
C THR A 92 -4.85 -18.48 7.53
N LEU A 93 -4.39 -19.50 6.78
CA LEU A 93 -3.52 -20.56 7.32
C LEU A 93 -2.11 -20.03 7.65
N ALA A 94 -1.61 -19.08 6.85
CA ALA A 94 -0.30 -18.47 7.06
C ALA A 94 -0.31 -17.00 6.67
N TYR A 95 0.43 -16.21 7.44
CA TYR A 95 0.59 -14.78 7.20
C TYR A 95 2.01 -14.34 7.59
N PHE A 96 2.40 -13.19 7.06
CA PHE A 96 3.68 -12.56 7.38
C PHE A 96 3.48 -11.06 7.56
N ARG A 97 3.67 -10.56 8.79
CA ARG A 97 3.64 -9.12 9.07
C ARG A 97 4.90 -8.49 8.49
N TYR A 98 4.74 -7.76 7.39
CA TYR A 98 5.83 -7.13 6.65
C TYR A 98 6.24 -5.78 7.27
N SER A 99 5.26 -4.99 7.67
CA SER A 99 5.45 -3.72 8.37
C SER A 99 4.39 -3.52 9.46
N ILE A 100 4.33 -2.33 10.06
CA ILE A 100 3.29 -2.00 11.05
C ILE A 100 1.90 -1.96 10.40
N ASP A 101 1.80 -1.61 9.14
CA ASP A 101 0.57 -1.37 8.39
C ASP A 101 0.34 -2.37 7.24
N GLU A 102 1.30 -3.26 6.97
CA GLU A 102 1.21 -4.24 5.88
C GLU A 102 1.38 -5.68 6.38
N CYS A 103 0.48 -6.55 5.95
CA CYS A 103 0.51 -7.98 6.26
C CYS A 103 0.26 -8.80 5.01
N PHE A 104 1.23 -9.64 4.62
CA PHE A 104 1.05 -10.64 3.58
C PHE A 104 0.30 -11.85 4.10
N MET A 105 -0.49 -12.47 3.23
CA MET A 105 -1.33 -13.63 3.52
C MET A 105 -1.10 -14.69 2.44
N TYR A 106 -1.04 -15.96 2.85
CA TYR A 106 -1.02 -17.11 1.94
C TYR A 106 -2.42 -17.69 1.90
N LEU A 107 -3.02 -17.70 0.71
CA LEU A 107 -4.44 -17.96 0.51
C LEU A 107 -4.69 -19.35 -0.11
N ASP A 108 -3.76 -20.27 0.11
CA ASP A 108 -3.93 -21.65 -0.31
C ASP A 108 -5.09 -22.29 0.44
N GLY A 109 -5.91 -23.06 -0.28
CA GLY A 109 -7.13 -23.68 0.26
C GLY A 109 -8.39 -22.83 0.13
N ILE A 110 -8.32 -21.57 -0.32
CA ILE A 110 -9.49 -20.78 -0.70
C ILE A 110 -9.68 -20.89 -2.22
N GLU A 111 -10.86 -21.25 -2.66
CA GLU A 111 -11.23 -21.35 -4.08
C GLU A 111 -11.12 -19.97 -4.76
N LEU A 112 -10.60 -19.94 -5.98
CA LEU A 112 -10.26 -18.71 -6.70
C LEU A 112 -11.49 -17.77 -6.88
N ASP A 113 -12.63 -18.35 -7.17
CA ASP A 113 -13.90 -17.62 -7.36
C ASP A 113 -14.44 -16.99 -6.06
N ARG A 114 -13.99 -17.44 -4.90
CA ARG A 114 -14.38 -16.93 -3.58
C ARG A 114 -13.44 -15.84 -3.06
N LEU A 115 -12.22 -15.74 -3.59
CA LEU A 115 -11.18 -14.86 -3.07
C LEU A 115 -11.57 -13.36 -3.10
N GLN A 116 -12.24 -12.90 -4.16
CA GLN A 116 -12.70 -11.52 -4.25
C GLN A 116 -13.67 -11.19 -3.11
N THR A 117 -14.69 -12.05 -2.92
CA THR A 117 -15.70 -11.89 -1.85
C THR A 117 -15.07 -12.03 -0.46
N TRP A 118 -14.13 -12.94 -0.30
CA TRP A 118 -13.37 -13.11 0.94
C TRP A 118 -12.62 -11.84 1.30
N GLY A 119 -11.88 -11.24 0.36
CA GLY A 119 -11.14 -9.99 0.60
C GLY A 119 -12.06 -8.80 0.94
N GLU A 120 -13.19 -8.66 0.24
CA GLU A 120 -14.20 -7.64 0.58
C GLU A 120 -14.77 -7.84 1.99
N ASN A 121 -14.97 -9.08 2.40
CA ASN A 121 -15.47 -9.42 3.75
C ASN A 121 -14.39 -9.16 4.82
N LEU A 122 -13.12 -9.46 4.54
CA LEU A 122 -12.02 -9.15 5.43
C LEU A 122 -11.92 -7.64 5.66
N HIS A 123 -12.01 -6.81 4.60
CA HIS A 123 -12.08 -5.35 4.72
C HIS A 123 -13.22 -4.92 5.66
N LYS A 124 -14.44 -5.43 5.42
CA LYS A 124 -15.62 -5.06 6.24
C LYS A 124 -15.44 -5.49 7.69
N ARG A 125 -14.89 -6.67 7.92
CA ARG A 125 -14.62 -7.21 9.26
C ARG A 125 -13.64 -6.32 10.03
N VAL A 126 -12.48 -6.00 9.43
CA VAL A 126 -11.48 -5.12 10.02
C VAL A 126 -12.07 -3.74 10.32
N LYS A 127 -12.81 -3.16 9.38
CA LYS A 127 -13.46 -1.86 9.58
C LYS A 127 -14.46 -1.88 10.73
N ARG A 128 -15.27 -2.94 10.85
CA ARG A 128 -16.27 -3.08 11.91
C ARG A 128 -15.65 -3.34 13.29
N GLU A 129 -14.64 -4.21 13.38
CA GLU A 129 -14.12 -4.71 14.65
C GLU A 129 -12.97 -3.85 15.20
N VAL A 130 -12.22 -3.17 14.33
CA VAL A 130 -11.07 -2.32 14.74
C VAL A 130 -11.28 -0.85 14.41
N GLY A 131 -12.15 -0.51 13.46
CA GLY A 131 -12.38 0.85 13.00
C GLY A 131 -11.40 1.32 11.91
N LEU A 132 -10.40 0.52 11.55
CA LEU A 132 -9.39 0.88 10.56
C LEU A 132 -9.80 0.54 9.13
N PRO A 133 -9.60 1.43 8.15
CA PRO A 133 -9.74 1.10 6.75
C PRO A 133 -8.53 0.28 6.28
N VAL A 134 -8.78 -0.80 5.54
CA VAL A 134 -7.75 -1.66 4.98
C VAL A 134 -8.03 -1.92 3.50
N SER A 135 -7.01 -1.85 2.66
CA SER A 135 -7.08 -2.22 1.25
C SER A 135 -6.44 -3.60 1.03
N ILE A 136 -7.14 -4.48 0.33
CA ILE A 136 -6.73 -5.86 0.07
C ILE A 136 -6.29 -5.99 -1.38
N GLY A 137 -5.08 -6.49 -1.60
CA GLY A 137 -4.58 -6.87 -2.91
C GLY A 137 -4.39 -8.37 -2.99
N LEU A 138 -4.90 -9.01 -4.05
CA LEU A 138 -4.83 -10.44 -4.30
C LEU A 138 -4.14 -10.69 -5.64
N ALA A 139 -3.11 -11.56 -5.68
CA ALA A 139 -2.38 -11.84 -6.91
C ALA A 139 -1.57 -13.15 -6.81
N PRO A 140 -1.02 -13.67 -7.94
CA PRO A 140 -0.18 -14.86 -7.94
C PRO A 140 1.11 -14.71 -7.10
N ASN A 141 1.66 -13.50 -6.98
CA ASN A 141 2.87 -13.22 -6.21
C ASN A 141 2.77 -11.90 -5.43
N LYS A 142 3.78 -11.61 -4.61
CA LYS A 142 3.77 -10.48 -3.67
C LYS A 142 3.83 -9.11 -4.35
N THR A 143 4.64 -8.96 -5.39
CA THR A 143 4.76 -7.68 -6.12
C THR A 143 3.45 -7.29 -6.80
N LEU A 144 2.78 -8.24 -7.46
CA LEU A 144 1.47 -8.01 -8.06
C LEU A 144 0.39 -7.76 -7.01
N ALA A 145 0.44 -8.45 -5.85
CA ALA A 145 -0.50 -8.21 -4.75
C ALA A 145 -0.37 -6.78 -4.21
N LYS A 146 0.84 -6.22 -4.10
CA LYS A 146 1.05 -4.81 -3.72
C LYS A 146 0.49 -3.84 -4.76
N ILE A 147 0.63 -4.12 -6.05
CA ILE A 147 0.01 -3.30 -7.11
C ILE A 147 -1.51 -3.37 -7.01
N ALA A 148 -2.08 -4.57 -6.80
CA ALA A 148 -3.51 -4.76 -6.60
C ALA A 148 -4.03 -3.98 -5.38
N SER A 149 -3.32 -3.99 -4.26
CA SER A 149 -3.68 -3.20 -3.07
C SER A 149 -3.70 -1.68 -3.35
N LYS A 150 -2.71 -1.16 -4.10
CA LYS A 150 -2.72 0.25 -4.54
C LYS A 150 -3.94 0.59 -5.40
N LEU A 151 -4.34 -0.31 -6.31
CA LEU A 151 -5.56 -0.16 -7.11
C LEU A 151 -6.82 -0.15 -6.24
N ALA A 152 -6.91 -1.09 -5.30
CA ALA A 152 -8.01 -1.19 -4.33
C ALA A 152 -8.15 0.09 -3.50
N LYS A 153 -7.02 0.68 -3.08
CA LYS A 153 -6.96 1.94 -2.33
C LYS A 153 -7.39 3.16 -3.15
N LYS A 154 -7.03 3.18 -4.43
CA LYS A 154 -7.25 4.35 -5.31
C LYS A 154 -8.65 4.40 -5.89
N TYR A 155 -9.25 3.28 -6.25
CA TYR A 155 -10.51 3.22 -6.99
C TYR A 155 -11.62 2.56 -6.19
N ALA A 156 -12.65 3.34 -5.85
CA ALA A 156 -13.82 2.88 -5.08
C ALA A 156 -14.57 1.70 -5.74
N ALA A 157 -14.46 1.57 -7.07
CA ALA A 157 -15.05 0.45 -7.82
C ALA A 157 -14.56 -0.92 -7.36
N TYR A 158 -13.36 -1.01 -6.80
CA TYR A 158 -12.81 -2.25 -6.23
C TYR A 158 -13.32 -2.58 -4.82
N LYS A 159 -14.12 -1.71 -4.20
CA LYS A 159 -14.68 -1.95 -2.85
C LYS A 159 -13.60 -2.38 -1.83
N HIS A 160 -12.42 -1.76 -1.92
CA HIS A 160 -11.24 -2.05 -1.10
C HIS A 160 -10.62 -3.45 -1.27
N CYS A 161 -10.99 -4.19 -2.33
CA CYS A 161 -10.36 -5.46 -2.68
C CYS A 161 -10.16 -5.54 -4.19
N CYS A 162 -8.92 -5.69 -4.64
CA CYS A 162 -8.58 -5.87 -6.06
C CYS A 162 -7.86 -7.20 -6.25
N MET A 163 -8.29 -7.98 -7.24
CA MET A 163 -7.68 -9.26 -7.57
C MET A 163 -7.14 -9.26 -9.00
N ILE A 164 -5.85 -9.61 -9.12
CA ILE A 164 -5.15 -9.87 -10.39
C ILE A 164 -5.05 -11.38 -10.56
N ASP A 165 -5.96 -11.98 -11.32
CA ASP A 165 -6.10 -13.43 -11.51
C ASP A 165 -5.93 -13.87 -12.96
N SER A 166 -5.62 -12.95 -13.87
CA SER A 166 -5.46 -13.22 -15.30
C SER A 166 -4.41 -12.31 -15.91
N ASP A 167 -3.85 -12.73 -17.06
CA ASP A 167 -2.89 -11.94 -17.82
C ASP A 167 -3.47 -10.58 -18.24
N TYR A 168 -4.72 -10.55 -18.65
CA TYR A 168 -5.40 -9.29 -18.99
C TYR A 168 -5.42 -8.30 -17.80
N LYS A 169 -5.81 -8.76 -16.61
CA LYS A 169 -5.82 -7.92 -15.41
C LYS A 169 -4.40 -7.53 -14.98
N ARG A 170 -3.42 -8.43 -15.15
CA ARG A 170 -2.01 -8.14 -14.88
C ARG A 170 -1.52 -7.02 -15.78
N GLU A 171 -1.68 -7.13 -17.10
CA GLU A 171 -1.26 -6.11 -18.05
C GLU A 171 -1.89 -4.75 -17.75
N LYS A 172 -3.20 -4.70 -17.47
CA LYS A 172 -3.89 -3.46 -17.10
C LYS A 172 -3.36 -2.85 -15.80
N ALA A 173 -3.06 -3.67 -14.81
CA ALA A 173 -2.48 -3.22 -13.54
C ALA A 173 -1.04 -2.69 -13.75
N LEU A 174 -0.25 -3.34 -14.58
CA LEU A 174 1.12 -2.92 -14.90
C LEU A 174 1.16 -1.65 -15.75
N GLU A 175 0.24 -1.50 -16.71
CA GLU A 175 0.08 -0.27 -17.52
C GLU A 175 -0.26 0.95 -16.63
N TRP A 176 -1.08 0.72 -15.62
CA TRP A 176 -1.47 1.76 -14.66
C TRP A 176 -0.35 2.12 -13.66
N CYS A 177 0.51 1.17 -13.28
CA CYS A 177 1.50 1.35 -12.20
C CYS A 177 2.74 2.08 -12.71
N PRO A 178 3.06 3.30 -12.23
CA PRO A 178 4.32 3.96 -12.53
C PRO A 178 5.51 3.10 -12.06
N ILE A 179 6.62 3.13 -12.79
CA ILE A 179 7.79 2.29 -12.50
C ILE A 179 8.39 2.55 -11.12
N GLU A 180 8.38 3.79 -10.65
CA GLU A 180 8.85 4.20 -9.33
C GLU A 180 8.00 3.66 -8.18
N ASP A 181 6.78 3.22 -8.48
CA ASP A 181 5.82 2.68 -7.54
C ASP A 181 5.88 1.17 -7.39
N VAL A 182 6.70 0.50 -8.22
CA VAL A 182 6.89 -0.96 -8.18
C VAL A 182 7.72 -1.34 -6.95
N TRP A 183 7.21 -2.30 -6.17
CA TRP A 183 7.92 -2.84 -5.03
C TRP A 183 9.25 -3.47 -5.46
N GLY A 184 10.34 -3.11 -4.78
CA GLY A 184 11.70 -3.53 -5.15
C GLY A 184 12.42 -2.57 -6.12
N ILE A 185 11.72 -1.59 -6.73
CA ILE A 185 12.32 -0.55 -7.56
C ILE A 185 12.53 0.70 -6.72
N GLY A 186 13.75 0.88 -6.19
CA GLY A 186 14.13 2.09 -5.45
C GLY A 186 14.44 3.27 -6.39
N ARG A 187 14.56 4.48 -5.83
CA ARG A 187 14.77 5.74 -6.59
C ARG A 187 15.84 5.66 -7.68
N ARG A 188 16.99 5.03 -7.39
CA ARG A 188 18.10 4.92 -8.35
C ARG A 188 17.72 4.05 -9.56
N TYR A 189 17.04 2.92 -9.31
CA TYR A 189 16.59 2.04 -10.38
C TYR A 189 15.43 2.64 -11.16
N ALA A 190 14.49 3.30 -10.49
CA ALA A 190 13.41 4.03 -11.14
C ALA A 190 13.97 5.09 -12.10
N ALA A 191 14.89 5.94 -11.66
CA ALA A 191 15.53 6.96 -12.50
C ALA A 191 16.25 6.34 -13.70
N LYS A 192 16.98 5.22 -13.50
CA LYS A 192 17.65 4.50 -14.59
C LYS A 192 16.66 3.92 -15.59
N LEU A 193 15.58 3.28 -15.12
CA LEU A 193 14.52 2.70 -15.96
C LEU A 193 13.80 3.80 -16.76
N GLN A 194 13.46 4.92 -16.14
CA GLN A 194 12.85 6.08 -16.81
C GLN A 194 13.76 6.66 -17.90
N ALA A 195 15.06 6.79 -17.64
CA ALA A 195 16.04 7.21 -18.64
C ALA A 195 16.17 6.23 -19.82
N LEU A 196 15.85 4.93 -19.60
CA LEU A 196 15.80 3.89 -20.62
C LEU A 196 14.41 3.77 -21.29
N GLY A 197 13.48 4.67 -20.99
CA GLY A 197 12.14 4.73 -21.60
C GLY A 197 11.03 3.98 -20.86
N CYS A 198 11.34 3.27 -19.76
CA CYS A 198 10.34 2.57 -18.97
C CYS A 198 9.65 3.54 -17.99
N LYS A 199 8.42 3.94 -18.30
CA LYS A 199 7.59 4.83 -17.47
C LYS A 199 6.67 4.04 -16.55
N THR A 200 6.22 2.87 -16.98
CA THR A 200 5.29 2.00 -16.27
C THR A 200 5.93 0.66 -15.93
N ALA A 201 5.28 -0.07 -15.03
CA ALA A 201 5.65 -1.46 -14.72
C ALA A 201 5.53 -2.36 -15.97
N LEU A 202 4.58 -2.08 -16.87
CA LEU A 202 4.40 -2.82 -18.12
C LEU A 202 5.58 -2.60 -19.07
N ASP A 203 6.05 -1.36 -19.21
CA ASP A 203 7.23 -1.08 -20.05
C ASP A 203 8.43 -1.92 -19.59
N PHE A 204 8.65 -2.01 -18.28
CA PHE A 204 9.72 -2.81 -17.72
C PHE A 204 9.47 -4.32 -17.90
N ALA A 205 8.27 -4.81 -17.66
CA ALA A 205 7.91 -6.22 -17.81
C ALA A 205 8.08 -6.73 -19.24
N ASN A 206 7.89 -5.87 -20.24
CA ASN A 206 8.03 -6.21 -21.67
C ASN A 206 9.48 -6.36 -22.15
N HIS A 207 10.48 -6.01 -21.34
CA HIS A 207 11.88 -6.26 -21.71
C HIS A 207 12.22 -7.75 -21.58
N HIS A 208 13.18 -8.20 -22.42
CA HIS A 208 13.71 -9.56 -22.34
C HIS A 208 14.55 -9.76 -21.06
N LYS A 209 14.49 -10.96 -20.47
CA LYS A 209 15.19 -11.31 -19.22
C LYS A 209 16.70 -11.02 -19.28
N ASP A 210 17.34 -11.30 -20.40
CA ASP A 210 18.78 -11.07 -20.56
C ASP A 210 19.12 -9.58 -20.59
N TRP A 211 18.24 -8.74 -21.18
CA TRP A 211 18.41 -7.29 -21.10
C TRP A 211 18.38 -6.81 -19.64
N VAL A 212 17.42 -7.31 -18.84
CA VAL A 212 17.33 -6.96 -17.42
C VAL A 212 18.58 -7.36 -16.66
N ARG A 213 19.07 -8.59 -16.89
CA ARG A 213 20.30 -9.12 -16.26
C ARG A 213 21.53 -8.28 -16.60
N LEU A 214 21.75 -8.00 -17.88
CA LEU A 214 22.90 -7.24 -18.37
C LEU A 214 22.86 -5.77 -17.92
N THR A 215 21.66 -5.16 -17.93
CA THR A 215 21.48 -3.73 -17.61
C THR A 215 21.67 -3.43 -16.12
N PHE A 216 21.20 -4.33 -15.25
CA PHE A 216 21.15 -4.05 -13.81
C PHE A 216 22.16 -4.87 -12.99
N ASN A 217 22.58 -6.04 -13.46
CA ASN A 217 23.46 -6.96 -12.75
C ASN A 217 23.05 -7.14 -11.27
N ASN A 218 21.74 -7.26 -11.01
CA ASN A 218 21.15 -7.34 -9.68
C ASN A 218 20.01 -8.37 -9.68
N ILE A 219 20.19 -9.42 -8.90
CA ILE A 219 19.23 -10.53 -8.83
C ILE A 219 17.85 -10.07 -8.32
N ASN A 220 17.78 -9.08 -7.42
CA ASN A 220 16.51 -8.60 -6.90
C ASN A 220 15.69 -7.88 -7.98
N ILE A 221 16.34 -7.14 -8.88
CA ILE A 221 15.66 -6.51 -10.02
C ILE A 221 15.17 -7.56 -11.00
N VAL A 222 15.95 -8.62 -11.22
CA VAL A 222 15.51 -9.76 -12.05
C VAL A 222 14.30 -10.45 -11.43
N ARG A 223 14.30 -10.69 -10.11
CA ARG A 223 13.16 -11.28 -9.40
C ARG A 223 11.92 -10.38 -9.48
N THR A 224 12.07 -9.07 -9.26
CA THR A 224 10.96 -8.12 -9.45
C THR A 224 10.40 -8.20 -10.87
N TRP A 225 11.27 -8.26 -11.89
CA TRP A 225 10.84 -8.42 -13.28
C TRP A 225 10.08 -9.75 -13.50
N GLN A 226 10.57 -10.86 -12.93
CA GLN A 226 9.90 -12.15 -12.99
C GLN A 226 8.51 -12.11 -12.36
N GLU A 227 8.39 -11.54 -11.15
CA GLU A 227 7.10 -11.38 -10.49
C GLU A 227 6.12 -10.49 -11.30
N LEU A 228 6.59 -9.41 -11.95
CA LEU A 228 5.75 -8.61 -12.86
C LEU A 228 5.24 -9.44 -14.05
N ASN A 229 6.01 -10.43 -14.51
CA ASN A 229 5.60 -11.38 -15.54
C ASN A 229 4.76 -12.56 -15.03
N GLY A 230 4.37 -12.56 -13.76
CA GLY A 230 3.50 -13.57 -13.16
C GLY A 230 4.25 -14.80 -12.60
N GLU A 231 5.59 -14.81 -12.66
CA GLU A 231 6.39 -15.85 -12.01
C GLU A 231 6.37 -15.65 -10.48
N ASP A 232 6.46 -16.75 -9.69
CA ASP A 232 6.55 -16.75 -8.22
C ASP A 232 8.00 -16.98 -7.77
#